data_7d56b5becc7a6be552e6f3f58b171db1
#
_entry.id   7d56b5becc7a6be552e6f3f58b171db1
#
_cell.length_a   1.000
_cell.length_b   1.000
_cell.length_c   1.000
_cell.angle_alpha   90.00
_cell.angle_beta   90.00
_cell.angle_gamma   90.00
#
_symmetry.space_group_name_H-M   'P 1'
#
loop_
_entity.id
_entity.type
_entity.pdbx_description
1 polymer ?
#
loop_
_entity_poly.entity_id
_entity_poly.type
_entity_poly.pdbx_seq_one_letter_code
_entity_poly.pdbx_strand_id
1 'polypeptide(L)'
;ARQRSGEADKGGKMVERTVYFVSESTGITAETLGHSLLSQFESKMSFKTIYMPYINTVKKADKLVERFSSEQQQTGFRPIVFATMAEPEIRDILNDACCLYIELFATFIETLSNELGINPSGQKGLSHGMANGETYEDRMSIINFAMVNDDGARLDKFGQADVILVGVSRSGKTPTCLYLALHFGVKAANYPLTPEDFENDRLPEELLVNRGKLVALTIDPYRLNRIREARRPGSGYASIARCQSEVRQAQVIFERLKLPILD
;
A
#
# COMPACT_ATOMS: atom_id res chain seq x y z
N ALA A 1 -24.81 24.61 19.62
CA ALA A 1 -24.74 25.35 18.37
C ALA A 1 -24.04 26.68 18.59
N ARG A 2 -22.76 26.77 18.30
CA ARG A 2 -22.06 28.03 18.04
C ARG A 2 -21.13 27.80 16.86
N GLN A 3 -21.59 28.20 15.68
CA GLN A 3 -20.73 28.47 14.52
C GLN A 3 -19.70 29.52 14.93
N ARG A 4 -18.41 29.17 14.92
CA ARG A 4 -17.35 30.15 14.75
C ARG A 4 -16.91 30.04 13.29
N SER A 5 -17.40 31.01 12.52
CA SER A 5 -16.91 31.31 11.19
C SER A 5 -15.38 31.48 11.21
N GLY A 6 -14.69 30.74 10.35
CA GLY A 6 -13.26 30.91 10.15
C GLY A 6 -12.98 32.28 9.58
N GLU A 7 -12.44 33.17 10.38
CA GLU A 7 -11.77 34.38 9.93
C GLU A 7 -10.43 33.98 9.34
N ALA A 8 -10.26 34.22 8.04
CA ALA A 8 -8.96 34.15 7.39
C ALA A 8 -8.08 35.25 7.99
N ASP A 9 -6.94 34.86 8.54
CA ASP A 9 -5.92 35.80 8.97
C ASP A 9 -5.45 36.64 7.78
N LYS A 10 -5.35 37.96 8.00
CA LYS A 10 -4.99 38.98 7.00
C LYS A 10 -3.50 38.91 6.63
N GLY A 11 -3.05 37.77 6.13
CA GLY A 11 -1.64 37.57 5.79
C GLY A 11 -1.34 36.47 4.77
N GLY A 12 -2.31 35.97 4.03
CA GLY A 12 -2.05 35.03 2.91
C GLY A 12 -1.44 33.66 3.29
N LYS A 13 -1.27 33.34 4.57
CA LYS A 13 -0.80 32.03 5.03
C LYS A 13 -2.00 31.10 5.17
N MET A 14 -2.01 29.99 4.43
CA MET A 14 -3.02 28.97 4.64
C MET A 14 -2.92 28.45 6.08
N VAL A 15 -4.08 28.29 6.73
CA VAL A 15 -4.14 27.70 8.08
C VAL A 15 -3.71 26.25 7.98
N GLU A 16 -2.68 25.87 8.72
CA GLU A 16 -2.21 24.48 8.80
C GLU A 16 -2.93 23.76 9.95
N ARG A 17 -3.44 22.58 9.67
CA ARG A 17 -4.10 21.73 10.67
C ARG A 17 -3.36 20.41 10.78
N THR A 18 -3.14 19.94 12.00
CA THR A 18 -2.54 18.63 12.24
C THR A 18 -3.58 17.52 12.17
N VAL A 19 -3.22 16.47 11.44
CA VAL A 19 -4.03 15.27 11.24
C VAL A 19 -3.24 14.04 11.67
N TYR A 20 -3.84 13.21 12.49
CA TYR A 20 -3.27 11.94 12.92
C TYR A 20 -4.02 10.79 12.25
N PHE A 21 -3.26 9.84 11.70
CA PHE A 21 -3.78 8.54 11.26
C PHE A 21 -3.40 7.50 12.31
N VAL A 22 -4.40 7.03 13.06
CA VAL A 22 -4.21 6.17 14.23
C VAL A 22 -4.78 4.77 13.96
N SER A 23 -4.03 3.73 14.28
CA SER A 23 -4.48 2.36 14.10
C SER A 23 -3.85 1.40 15.10
N GLU A 24 -4.54 0.34 15.46
CA GLU A 24 -3.98 -0.80 16.19
C GLU A 24 -2.99 -1.63 15.37
N SER A 25 -3.07 -1.56 14.03
CA SER A 25 -2.24 -2.28 13.06
C SER A 25 -1.40 -1.30 12.22
N THR A 26 -1.22 -1.58 10.95
CA THR A 26 -0.37 -0.79 10.03
C THR A 26 -0.86 0.62 9.75
N GLY A 27 -2.16 0.88 9.89
CA GLY A 27 -2.76 2.20 9.68
C GLY A 27 -3.07 2.56 8.21
N ILE A 28 -2.82 1.65 7.27
CA ILE A 28 -2.99 1.91 5.83
C ILE A 28 -4.42 2.36 5.49
N THR A 29 -5.43 1.73 6.08
CA THR A 29 -6.83 2.10 5.84
C THR A 29 -7.15 3.49 6.37
N ALA A 30 -6.67 3.82 7.57
CA ALA A 30 -6.87 5.15 8.16
C ALA A 30 -6.20 6.24 7.31
N GLU A 31 -5.00 5.97 6.82
CA GLU A 31 -4.25 6.83 5.92
C GLU A 31 -4.97 7.04 4.59
N THR A 32 -5.31 5.94 3.89
CA THR A 32 -5.91 6.01 2.54
C THR A 32 -7.26 6.72 2.53
N LEU A 33 -8.16 6.36 3.45
CA LEU A 33 -9.47 7.01 3.57
C LEU A 33 -9.34 8.46 4.06
N GLY A 34 -8.49 8.69 5.05
CA GLY A 34 -8.28 10.03 5.57
C GLY A 34 -7.71 10.98 4.52
N HIS A 35 -6.71 10.58 3.74
CA HIS A 35 -6.21 11.39 2.62
C HIS A 35 -7.28 11.64 1.56
N SER A 36 -8.09 10.64 1.22
CA SER A 36 -9.19 10.81 0.26
C SER A 36 -10.21 11.84 0.74
N LEU A 37 -10.50 11.89 2.03
CA LEU A 37 -11.40 12.89 2.61
C LEU A 37 -10.76 14.27 2.69
N LEU A 38 -9.48 14.36 3.10
CA LEU A 38 -8.77 15.62 3.23
C LEU A 38 -8.53 16.32 1.89
N SER A 39 -8.34 15.56 0.81
CA SER A 39 -8.12 16.09 -0.55
C SER A 39 -9.23 17.05 -1.01
N GLN A 40 -10.45 16.91 -0.49
CA GLN A 40 -11.57 17.80 -0.78
C GLN A 40 -11.40 19.21 -0.17
N PHE A 41 -10.46 19.38 0.76
CA PHE A 41 -10.24 20.62 1.51
C PHE A 41 -8.87 21.26 1.24
N GLU A 42 -7.95 20.56 0.55
CA GLU A 42 -6.57 21.00 0.29
C GLU A 42 -6.47 22.32 -0.50
N SER A 43 -7.50 22.66 -1.27
CA SER A 43 -7.54 23.95 -1.97
C SER A 43 -7.65 25.17 -1.05
N LYS A 44 -8.05 24.98 0.20
CA LYS A 44 -8.30 26.05 1.18
C LYS A 44 -7.53 25.91 2.49
N MET A 45 -6.93 24.76 2.73
CA MET A 45 -6.29 24.43 4.00
C MET A 45 -5.08 23.52 3.77
N SER A 46 -4.04 23.69 4.58
CA SER A 46 -2.86 22.82 4.62
C SER A 46 -2.99 21.81 5.76
N PHE A 47 -2.53 20.56 5.53
CA PHE A 47 -2.58 19.50 6.51
C PHE A 47 -1.18 18.96 6.79
N LYS A 48 -0.79 18.99 8.07
CA LYS A 48 0.39 18.29 8.58
C LYS A 48 -0.05 16.91 9.04
N THR A 49 0.36 15.86 8.33
CA THR A 49 -0.04 14.48 8.62
C THR A 49 0.97 13.77 9.52
N ILE A 50 0.49 13.01 10.49
CA ILE A 50 1.27 12.24 11.44
C ILE A 50 0.69 10.83 11.51
N TYR A 51 1.54 9.81 11.30
CA TYR A 51 1.15 8.42 11.28
C TYR A 51 1.45 7.77 12.63
N MET A 52 0.45 7.14 13.24
CA MET A 52 0.54 6.50 14.55
C MET A 52 0.01 5.04 14.45
N PRO A 53 0.75 4.15 13.82
CA PRO A 53 0.42 2.74 13.76
C PRO A 53 0.72 2.05 15.09
N TYR A 54 0.14 0.86 15.29
CA TYR A 54 0.39 -0.03 16.42
C TYR A 54 0.03 0.58 17.79
N ILE A 55 -1.01 1.40 17.85
CA ILE A 55 -1.60 1.90 19.10
C ILE A 55 -2.52 0.80 19.66
N ASN A 56 -1.91 -0.22 20.24
CA ASN A 56 -2.56 -1.47 20.67
C ASN A 56 -2.49 -1.69 22.20
N THR A 57 -2.19 -0.66 22.97
CA THR A 57 -2.19 -0.69 24.44
C THR A 57 -2.71 0.64 24.99
N VAL A 58 -3.39 0.59 26.13
CA VAL A 58 -3.88 1.78 26.88
C VAL A 58 -2.74 2.78 27.09
N LYS A 59 -1.57 2.34 27.54
CA LYS A 59 -0.41 3.22 27.76
C LYS A 59 0.01 4.02 26.52
N LYS A 60 -0.13 3.44 25.31
CA LYS A 60 0.17 4.16 24.07
C LYS A 60 -0.93 5.16 23.73
N ALA A 61 -2.19 4.81 24.00
CA ALA A 61 -3.33 5.71 23.82
C ALA A 61 -3.22 6.92 24.76
N ASP A 62 -2.92 6.73 26.05
CA ASP A 62 -2.74 7.80 27.02
C ASP A 62 -1.67 8.81 26.58
N LYS A 63 -0.51 8.32 26.12
CA LYS A 63 0.55 9.18 25.58
C LYS A 63 0.10 10.00 24.38
N LEU A 64 -0.77 9.43 23.57
CA LEU A 64 -1.30 10.10 22.39
C LEU A 64 -2.30 11.20 22.81
N VAL A 65 -3.13 10.95 23.81
CA VAL A 65 -4.05 11.93 24.41
C VAL A 65 -3.28 13.12 25.01
N GLU A 66 -2.19 12.88 25.75
CA GLU A 66 -1.30 13.94 26.25
C GLU A 66 -0.75 14.80 25.10
N ARG A 67 -0.35 14.15 24.00
CA ARG A 67 0.15 14.85 22.81
C ARG A 67 -0.93 15.71 22.16
N PHE A 68 -2.16 15.23 22.02
CA PHE A 68 -3.29 15.99 21.48
C PHE A 68 -3.58 17.24 22.32
N SER A 69 -3.56 17.09 23.64
CA SER A 69 -3.77 18.20 24.57
C SER A 69 -2.67 19.25 24.46
N SER A 70 -1.41 18.83 24.42
CA SER A 70 -0.27 19.73 24.26
C SER A 70 -0.32 20.48 22.92
N GLU A 71 -0.70 19.81 21.85
CA GLU A 71 -0.80 20.42 20.53
C GLU A 71 -1.93 21.43 20.44
N GLN A 72 -3.08 21.13 21.03
CA GLN A 72 -4.18 22.09 21.08
C GLN A 72 -3.79 23.34 21.88
N GLN A 73 -3.05 23.20 22.97
CA GLN A 73 -2.55 24.34 23.75
C GLN A 73 -1.58 25.21 22.93
N GLN A 74 -0.72 24.59 22.10
CA GLN A 74 0.28 25.30 21.30
C GLN A 74 -0.33 25.97 20.07
N THR A 75 -1.26 25.31 19.39
CA THR A 75 -1.79 25.76 18.09
C THR A 75 -3.14 26.48 18.21
N GLY A 76 -3.84 26.33 19.33
CA GLY A 76 -5.22 26.80 19.51
C GLY A 76 -6.27 25.95 18.78
N PHE A 77 -5.85 24.90 18.05
CA PHE A 77 -6.74 24.01 17.31
C PHE A 77 -6.64 22.59 17.83
N ARG A 78 -7.78 21.94 18.04
CA ARG A 78 -7.80 20.50 18.32
C ARG A 78 -7.32 19.72 17.11
N PRO A 79 -6.45 18.71 17.23
CA PRO A 79 -6.03 17.88 16.11
C PRO A 79 -7.20 17.09 15.53
N ILE A 80 -7.09 16.69 14.27
CA ILE A 80 -8.02 15.78 13.59
C ILE A 80 -7.42 14.38 13.67
N VAL A 81 -8.22 13.40 14.04
CA VAL A 81 -7.79 12.01 14.21
C VAL A 81 -8.68 11.11 13.36
N PHE A 82 -8.10 10.50 12.33
CA PHE A 82 -8.73 9.38 11.62
C PHE A 82 -8.22 8.09 12.23
N ALA A 83 -9.14 7.28 12.73
CA ALA A 83 -8.80 6.07 13.47
C ALA A 83 -9.45 4.81 12.88
N THR A 84 -8.74 3.70 13.03
CA THR A 84 -9.26 2.34 12.80
C THR A 84 -8.93 1.51 14.04
N MET A 85 -9.88 1.49 14.99
CA MET A 85 -9.71 0.90 16.32
C MET A 85 -10.77 -0.17 16.57
N ALA A 86 -10.36 -1.43 16.74
CA ALA A 86 -11.26 -2.52 17.08
C ALA A 86 -11.40 -2.67 18.61
N GLU A 87 -10.34 -2.34 19.39
CA GLU A 87 -10.34 -2.46 20.85
C GLU A 87 -11.20 -1.37 21.49
N PRO A 88 -12.32 -1.71 22.17
CA PRO A 88 -13.24 -0.71 22.71
C PRO A 88 -12.58 0.21 23.74
N GLU A 89 -11.76 -0.31 24.65
CA GLU A 89 -11.11 0.47 25.70
C GLU A 89 -10.20 1.57 25.12
N ILE A 90 -9.40 1.24 24.11
CA ILE A 90 -8.50 2.21 23.46
C ILE A 90 -9.31 3.23 22.66
N ARG A 91 -10.35 2.78 21.97
CA ARG A 91 -11.26 3.64 21.22
C ARG A 91 -11.93 4.68 22.11
N ASP A 92 -12.42 4.26 23.29
CA ASP A 92 -13.10 5.14 24.22
C ASP A 92 -12.13 6.19 24.80
N ILE A 93 -10.91 5.82 25.16
CA ILE A 93 -9.84 6.74 25.57
C ILE A 93 -9.57 7.81 24.49
N LEU A 94 -9.46 7.41 23.23
CA LEU A 94 -9.19 8.35 22.13
C LEU A 94 -10.40 9.22 21.79
N ASN A 95 -11.60 8.69 21.91
CA ASN A 95 -12.84 9.42 21.65
C ASN A 95 -13.08 10.54 22.70
N ASP A 96 -12.69 10.30 23.96
CA ASP A 96 -12.80 11.28 25.04
C ASP A 96 -11.67 12.31 25.04
N ALA A 97 -10.68 12.15 24.15
CA ALA A 97 -9.54 13.03 24.03
C ALA A 97 -9.88 14.40 23.43
N CYS A 98 -8.99 15.37 23.64
CA CYS A 98 -9.13 16.72 23.14
C CYS A 98 -8.79 16.83 21.63
N CYS A 99 -9.52 16.07 20.78
CA CYS A 99 -9.34 16.01 19.33
C CYS A 99 -10.68 15.96 18.59
N LEU A 100 -10.66 16.07 17.27
CA LEU A 100 -11.78 15.65 16.42
C LEU A 100 -11.53 14.19 16.07
N TYR A 101 -12.12 13.27 16.83
CA TYR A 101 -12.00 11.85 16.61
C TYR A 101 -12.99 11.37 15.54
N ILE A 102 -12.48 10.69 14.52
CA ILE A 102 -13.27 10.11 13.43
C ILE A 102 -12.89 8.64 13.34
N GLU A 103 -13.74 7.77 13.89
CA GLU A 103 -13.60 6.34 13.75
C GLU A 103 -14.18 5.91 12.40
N LEU A 104 -13.32 5.41 11.51
CA LEU A 104 -13.67 5.21 10.10
C LEU A 104 -14.59 4.02 9.86
N PHE A 105 -14.56 3.00 10.71
CA PHE A 105 -15.38 1.80 10.51
C PHE A 105 -16.72 1.84 11.25
N ALA A 106 -16.79 2.50 12.40
CA ALA A 106 -17.98 2.42 13.26
C ALA A 106 -19.26 2.81 12.52
N THR A 107 -19.25 3.94 11.80
CA THR A 107 -20.42 4.44 11.08
C THR A 107 -20.86 3.49 9.96
N PHE A 108 -19.91 2.91 9.23
CA PHE A 108 -20.24 2.01 8.12
C PHE A 108 -20.65 0.62 8.62
N ILE A 109 -19.96 0.10 9.65
CA ILE A 109 -20.26 -1.21 10.23
C ILE A 109 -21.64 -1.22 10.85
N GLU A 110 -22.02 -0.17 11.59
CA GLU A 110 -23.36 -0.07 12.18
C GLU A 110 -24.45 -0.06 11.11
N THR A 111 -24.27 0.74 10.06
CA THR A 111 -25.21 0.80 8.93
C THR A 111 -25.35 -0.54 8.24
N LEU A 112 -24.23 -1.23 7.97
CA LEU A 112 -24.25 -2.56 7.35
C LEU A 112 -24.86 -3.62 8.27
N SER A 113 -24.55 -3.59 9.56
CA SER A 113 -25.11 -4.52 10.56
C SER A 113 -26.62 -4.42 10.63
N ASN A 114 -27.14 -3.20 10.62
CA ASN A 114 -28.60 -2.95 10.63
C ASN A 114 -29.28 -3.44 9.35
N GLU A 115 -28.67 -3.21 8.19
CA GLU A 115 -29.23 -3.66 6.90
C GLU A 115 -29.17 -5.18 6.74
N LEU A 116 -28.05 -5.80 7.13
CA LEU A 116 -27.82 -7.24 7.00
C LEU A 116 -28.49 -8.06 8.11
N GLY A 117 -28.89 -7.44 9.22
CA GLY A 117 -29.42 -8.14 10.40
C GLY A 117 -28.40 -9.06 11.10
N ILE A 118 -27.11 -8.80 10.92
CA ILE A 118 -26.01 -9.62 11.43
C ILE A 118 -25.04 -8.73 12.22
N ASN A 119 -24.67 -9.17 13.42
CA ASN A 119 -23.64 -8.49 14.21
C ASN A 119 -22.26 -8.66 13.57
N PRO A 120 -21.42 -7.60 13.55
CA PRO A 120 -20.05 -7.71 13.06
C PRO A 120 -19.25 -8.70 13.90
N SER A 121 -18.34 -9.43 13.26
CA SER A 121 -17.51 -10.45 13.93
C SER A 121 -16.54 -9.89 14.97
N GLY A 122 -16.27 -8.58 14.96
CA GLY A 122 -15.27 -7.93 15.81
C GLY A 122 -13.83 -8.38 15.58
N GLN A 123 -13.59 -9.22 14.57
CA GLN A 123 -12.25 -9.73 14.29
C GLN A 123 -11.36 -8.66 13.67
N LYS A 124 -10.12 -8.56 14.18
CA LYS A 124 -9.11 -7.62 13.69
C LYS A 124 -8.48 -8.12 12.38
N GLY A 125 -8.19 -7.19 11.48
CA GLY A 125 -7.37 -7.48 10.30
C GLY A 125 -8.02 -8.23 9.14
N LEU A 126 -9.34 -8.42 9.15
CA LEU A 126 -10.06 -9.12 8.07
C LEU A 126 -9.88 -8.46 6.69
N SER A 127 -9.73 -7.14 6.63
CA SER A 127 -9.54 -6.38 5.38
C SER A 127 -8.21 -6.63 4.68
N HIS A 128 -7.26 -7.28 5.35
CA HIS A 128 -5.92 -7.56 4.83
C HIS A 128 -5.66 -9.05 4.59
N GLY A 129 -6.70 -9.85 4.32
CA GLY A 129 -6.55 -11.28 4.06
C GLY A 129 -6.27 -12.13 5.30
N MET A 130 -6.47 -11.59 6.52
CA MET A 130 -6.34 -12.37 7.76
C MET A 130 -7.50 -13.36 8.00
N ALA A 131 -8.27 -13.70 6.98
CA ALA A 131 -9.38 -14.64 7.10
C ALA A 131 -8.94 -16.06 7.56
N ASN A 132 -7.63 -16.36 7.58
CA ASN A 132 -7.09 -17.69 7.83
C ASN A 132 -6.20 -17.81 9.07
N GLY A 133 -6.23 -16.87 10.02
CA GLY A 133 -5.45 -17.00 11.27
C GLY A 133 -3.93 -16.85 11.08
N GLU A 134 -3.48 -16.21 10.02
CA GLU A 134 -2.07 -15.93 9.77
C GLU A 134 -1.46 -15.08 10.87
N THR A 135 -0.35 -15.53 11.40
CA THR A 135 0.40 -14.82 12.44
C THR A 135 1.25 -13.68 11.85
N TYR A 136 1.73 -12.78 12.69
CA TYR A 136 2.72 -11.76 12.27
C TYR A 136 3.98 -12.42 11.65
N GLU A 137 4.39 -13.58 12.17
CA GLU A 137 5.53 -14.33 11.65
C GLU A 137 5.28 -14.86 10.24
N ASP A 138 4.06 -15.31 9.95
CA ASP A 138 3.68 -15.77 8.61
C ASP A 138 3.76 -14.61 7.60
N ARG A 139 3.29 -13.42 7.98
CA ARG A 139 3.39 -12.22 7.14
C ARG A 139 4.83 -11.79 6.88
N MET A 140 5.66 -11.78 7.93
CA MET A 140 7.09 -11.48 7.76
C MET A 140 7.78 -12.49 6.87
N SER A 141 7.40 -13.77 6.98
CA SER A 141 7.88 -14.83 6.08
C SER A 141 7.50 -14.57 4.62
N ILE A 142 6.26 -14.15 4.35
CA ILE A 142 5.78 -13.83 3.00
C ILE A 142 6.50 -12.62 2.41
N ILE A 143 6.67 -11.56 3.19
CA ILE A 143 7.43 -10.36 2.77
C ILE A 143 8.89 -10.73 2.49
N ASN A 144 9.52 -11.48 3.39
CA ASN A 144 10.88 -11.96 3.20
C ASN A 144 11.01 -12.83 1.95
N PHE A 145 10.00 -13.69 1.69
CA PHE A 145 9.96 -14.49 0.47
C PHE A 145 10.00 -13.58 -0.77
N ALA A 146 9.17 -12.54 -0.84
CA ALA A 146 9.14 -11.62 -1.97
C ALA A 146 10.47 -10.87 -2.16
N MET A 147 11.13 -10.47 -1.06
CA MET A 147 12.43 -9.79 -1.11
C MET A 147 13.58 -10.70 -1.55
N VAL A 148 13.60 -11.95 -1.07
CA VAL A 148 14.67 -12.91 -1.38
C VAL A 148 14.54 -13.48 -2.79
N ASN A 149 13.32 -13.52 -3.34
CA ASN A 149 13.03 -14.03 -4.69
C ASN A 149 12.80 -12.89 -5.70
N ASP A 150 13.41 -11.72 -5.43
CA ASP A 150 13.42 -10.58 -6.35
C ASP A 150 14.45 -10.77 -7.47
N ASP A 151 14.15 -10.23 -8.64
CA ASP A 151 15.01 -10.21 -9.83
C ASP A 151 15.60 -11.60 -10.24
N GLY A 152 14.85 -12.68 -9.99
CA GLY A 152 15.28 -14.03 -10.38
C GLY A 152 16.42 -14.62 -9.53
N ALA A 153 16.70 -14.03 -8.36
CA ALA A 153 17.84 -14.42 -7.51
C ALA A 153 17.80 -15.89 -7.04
N ARG A 154 16.62 -16.47 -6.91
CA ARG A 154 16.41 -17.81 -6.34
C ARG A 154 15.39 -18.61 -7.17
N LEU A 155 15.72 -18.96 -8.41
CA LEU A 155 14.85 -19.78 -9.29
C LEU A 155 14.44 -21.12 -8.65
N ASP A 156 15.33 -21.72 -7.84
CA ASP A 156 15.09 -22.93 -7.08
C ASP A 156 13.91 -22.84 -6.08
N LYS A 157 13.52 -21.62 -5.69
CA LYS A 157 12.41 -21.36 -4.76
C LYS A 157 11.09 -20.99 -5.43
N PHE A 158 11.07 -20.81 -6.75
CA PHE A 158 9.88 -20.38 -7.48
C PHE A 158 8.71 -21.36 -7.35
N GLY A 159 8.98 -22.64 -7.13
CA GLY A 159 7.94 -23.62 -6.79
C GLY A 159 7.13 -23.31 -5.53
N GLN A 160 7.68 -22.51 -4.61
CA GLN A 160 7.03 -22.09 -3.36
C GLN A 160 6.21 -20.79 -3.52
N ALA A 161 6.34 -20.10 -4.65
CA ALA A 161 5.57 -18.90 -4.93
C ALA A 161 4.10 -19.25 -5.22
N ASP A 162 3.19 -18.35 -4.86
CA ASP A 162 1.79 -18.39 -5.27
C ASP A 162 1.63 -17.78 -6.66
N VAL A 163 2.42 -16.73 -6.96
CA VAL A 163 2.47 -16.03 -8.25
C VAL A 163 3.91 -15.66 -8.59
N ILE A 164 4.24 -15.69 -9.87
CA ILE A 164 5.55 -15.31 -10.40
C ILE A 164 5.33 -14.26 -11.50
N LEU A 165 5.80 -13.05 -11.27
CA LEU A 165 5.71 -11.97 -12.25
C LEU A 165 6.90 -12.01 -13.22
N VAL A 166 6.62 -12.09 -14.50
CA VAL A 166 7.64 -12.09 -15.57
C VAL A 166 7.49 -10.85 -16.43
N GLY A 167 8.57 -10.19 -16.78
CA GLY A 167 8.51 -8.99 -17.64
C GLY A 167 9.87 -8.33 -17.83
N VAL A 168 9.91 -7.33 -18.71
CA VAL A 168 11.13 -6.56 -18.97
C VAL A 168 11.64 -5.88 -17.69
N SER A 169 12.94 -5.63 -17.60
CA SER A 169 13.51 -4.89 -16.49
C SER A 169 12.86 -3.51 -16.37
N ARG A 170 12.43 -3.13 -15.14
CA ARG A 170 11.73 -1.87 -14.80
C ARG A 170 10.25 -1.79 -15.23
N SER A 171 9.59 -2.90 -15.44
CA SER A 171 8.13 -2.94 -15.66
C SER A 171 7.29 -2.86 -14.37
N GLY A 172 7.90 -2.70 -13.19
CA GLY A 172 7.16 -2.60 -11.93
C GLY A 172 7.01 -3.91 -11.16
N LYS A 173 7.66 -5.01 -11.57
CA LYS A 173 7.54 -6.33 -10.92
C LYS A 173 7.83 -6.32 -9.42
N THR A 174 9.00 -5.83 -9.01
CA THR A 174 9.40 -5.76 -7.60
C THR A 174 8.37 -5.04 -6.70
N PRO A 175 7.93 -3.80 -7.02
CA PRO A 175 6.93 -3.13 -6.19
C PRO A 175 5.59 -3.87 -6.19
N THR A 176 5.20 -4.51 -7.29
CA THR A 176 3.97 -5.32 -7.35
C THR A 176 4.08 -6.56 -6.46
N CYS A 177 5.21 -7.28 -6.46
CA CYS A 177 5.43 -8.42 -5.57
C CYS A 177 5.36 -8.01 -4.09
N LEU A 178 6.01 -6.90 -3.73
CA LEU A 178 5.94 -6.38 -2.37
C LEU A 178 4.53 -5.93 -1.99
N TYR A 179 3.80 -5.30 -2.90
CA TYR A 179 2.41 -4.92 -2.68
C TYR A 179 1.51 -6.14 -2.43
N LEU A 180 1.64 -7.21 -3.24
CA LEU A 180 0.91 -8.47 -3.06
C LEU A 180 1.24 -9.13 -1.73
N ALA A 181 2.52 -9.16 -1.35
CA ALA A 181 2.97 -9.72 -0.07
C ALA A 181 2.41 -8.94 1.13
N LEU A 182 2.49 -7.59 1.09
CA LEU A 182 2.08 -6.72 2.18
C LEU A 182 0.56 -6.67 2.37
N HIS A 183 -0.18 -6.59 1.27
CA HIS A 183 -1.61 -6.34 1.32
C HIS A 183 -2.47 -7.61 1.27
N PHE A 184 -1.99 -8.65 0.59
CA PHE A 184 -2.78 -9.85 0.31
C PHE A 184 -2.17 -11.13 0.87
N GLY A 185 -0.99 -11.08 1.52
CA GLY A 185 -0.34 -12.28 2.02
C GLY A 185 0.09 -13.26 0.92
N VAL A 186 0.36 -12.78 -0.29
CA VAL A 186 0.72 -13.62 -1.44
C VAL A 186 2.22 -13.75 -1.55
N LYS A 187 2.74 -14.97 -1.58
CA LYS A 187 4.15 -15.27 -1.86
C LYS A 187 4.45 -15.01 -3.33
N ALA A 188 4.82 -13.77 -3.64
CA ALA A 188 5.13 -13.34 -4.99
C ALA A 188 6.63 -13.36 -5.26
N ALA A 189 7.03 -13.94 -6.38
CA ALA A 189 8.38 -13.87 -6.91
C ALA A 189 8.38 -13.11 -8.23
N ASN A 190 9.53 -12.63 -8.68
CA ASN A 190 9.62 -12.02 -10.00
C ASN A 190 10.88 -12.42 -10.76
N TYR A 191 10.73 -12.40 -12.08
CA TYR A 191 11.79 -12.70 -13.02
C TYR A 191 11.88 -11.60 -14.09
N PRO A 192 12.98 -10.84 -14.16
CA PRO A 192 13.23 -9.93 -15.25
C PRO A 192 13.74 -10.71 -16.46
N LEU A 193 13.12 -10.55 -17.60
CA LEU A 193 13.62 -11.14 -18.84
C LEU A 193 15.05 -10.65 -19.11
N THR A 194 15.92 -11.61 -19.43
CA THR A 194 17.34 -11.39 -19.71
C THR A 194 17.60 -11.34 -21.23
N PRO A 195 18.75 -10.82 -21.68
CA PRO A 195 19.14 -10.90 -23.07
C PRO A 195 19.15 -12.33 -23.62
N GLU A 196 19.55 -13.30 -22.81
CA GLU A 196 19.56 -14.72 -23.18
C GLU A 196 18.16 -15.28 -23.43
N ASP A 197 17.15 -14.84 -22.68
CA ASP A 197 15.76 -15.23 -22.88
C ASP A 197 15.23 -14.74 -24.23
N PHE A 198 15.64 -13.52 -24.64
CA PHE A 198 15.30 -12.95 -25.93
C PHE A 198 16.03 -13.61 -27.09
N GLU A 199 17.32 -13.95 -26.90
CA GLU A 199 18.13 -14.63 -27.92
C GLU A 199 17.66 -16.07 -28.18
N ASN A 200 17.35 -16.79 -27.10
CA ASN A 200 16.88 -18.18 -27.17
C ASN A 200 15.37 -18.30 -27.40
N ASP A 201 14.66 -17.17 -27.35
CA ASP A 201 13.19 -17.14 -27.40
C ASP A 201 12.54 -18.14 -26.41
N ARG A 202 13.12 -18.30 -25.23
CA ARG A 202 12.71 -19.30 -24.24
C ARG A 202 12.97 -18.83 -22.79
N LEU A 203 12.03 -19.13 -21.91
CA LEU A 203 12.22 -18.96 -20.46
C LEU A 203 13.01 -20.12 -19.86
N PRO A 204 13.70 -19.90 -18.72
CA PRO A 204 14.33 -20.95 -17.92
C PRO A 204 13.36 -22.08 -17.57
N GLU A 205 13.88 -23.31 -17.46
CA GLU A 205 13.08 -24.50 -17.16
C GLU A 205 12.31 -24.38 -15.85
N GLU A 206 12.92 -23.78 -14.83
CA GLU A 206 12.32 -23.53 -13.52
C GLU A 206 11.04 -22.69 -13.60
N LEU A 207 10.97 -21.77 -14.57
CA LEU A 207 9.76 -20.99 -14.83
C LEU A 207 8.73 -21.82 -15.61
N LEU A 208 9.17 -22.61 -16.58
CA LEU A 208 8.28 -23.43 -17.40
C LEU A 208 7.59 -24.53 -16.57
N VAL A 209 8.28 -25.14 -15.62
CA VAL A 209 7.70 -26.07 -14.63
C VAL A 209 6.62 -25.40 -13.79
N ASN A 210 6.77 -24.12 -13.50
CA ASN A 210 5.83 -23.32 -12.71
C ASN A 210 4.87 -22.49 -13.56
N ARG A 211 4.66 -22.84 -14.84
CA ARG A 211 3.89 -22.05 -15.81
C ARG A 211 2.51 -21.61 -15.32
N GLY A 212 1.82 -22.46 -14.56
CA GLY A 212 0.49 -22.13 -14.02
C GLY A 212 0.46 -20.98 -13.01
N LYS A 213 1.63 -20.54 -12.54
CA LYS A 213 1.81 -19.42 -11.60
C LYS A 213 2.38 -18.17 -12.28
N LEU A 214 2.75 -18.25 -13.57
CA LEU A 214 3.34 -17.14 -14.29
C LEU A 214 2.27 -16.12 -14.69
N VAL A 215 2.56 -14.86 -14.43
CA VAL A 215 1.80 -13.70 -14.90
C VAL A 215 2.75 -12.73 -15.55
N ALA A 216 2.48 -12.38 -16.79
CA ALA A 216 3.29 -11.44 -17.55
C ALA A 216 2.92 -10.00 -17.17
N LEU A 217 3.92 -9.17 -16.90
CA LEU A 217 3.77 -7.74 -16.63
C LEU A 217 4.39 -6.95 -17.77
N THR A 218 3.55 -6.24 -18.53
CA THR A 218 3.99 -5.36 -19.61
C THR A 218 4.05 -3.90 -19.15
N ILE A 219 4.48 -3.02 -20.03
CA ILE A 219 4.59 -1.58 -19.79
C ILE A 219 4.69 -0.86 -21.14
N ASP A 220 4.11 0.33 -21.25
CA ASP A 220 4.31 1.20 -22.41
C ASP A 220 5.80 1.51 -22.63
N PRO A 221 6.36 1.34 -23.85
CA PRO A 221 7.78 1.54 -24.11
C PRO A 221 8.28 2.96 -23.84
N TYR A 222 7.46 3.99 -23.99
CA TYR A 222 7.84 5.38 -23.71
C TYR A 222 7.88 5.62 -22.20
N ARG A 223 6.98 5.00 -21.43
CA ARG A 223 7.02 5.02 -19.98
C ARG A 223 8.26 4.29 -19.47
N LEU A 224 8.58 3.13 -20.04
CA LEU A 224 9.79 2.36 -19.73
C LEU A 224 11.06 3.19 -20.00
N ASN A 225 11.15 3.86 -21.15
CA ASN A 225 12.24 4.75 -21.48
C ASN A 225 12.44 5.83 -20.41
N ARG A 226 11.37 6.54 -20.01
CA ARG A 226 11.46 7.57 -18.97
C ARG A 226 11.97 7.02 -17.64
N ILE A 227 11.51 5.85 -17.23
CA ILE A 227 11.94 5.20 -15.98
C ILE A 227 13.42 4.81 -16.04
N ARG A 228 13.88 4.28 -17.18
CA ARG A 228 15.28 3.89 -17.38
C ARG A 228 16.22 5.09 -17.50
N GLU A 229 15.77 6.15 -18.20
CA GLU A 229 16.52 7.42 -18.29
C GLU A 229 16.70 8.08 -16.92
N ALA A 230 15.67 8.08 -16.05
CA ALA A 230 15.79 8.60 -14.70
C ALA A 230 16.83 7.83 -13.83
N ARG A 231 17.10 6.57 -14.16
CA ARG A 231 18.09 5.73 -13.43
C ARG A 231 19.49 5.75 -14.02
N ARG A 232 19.60 5.75 -15.37
CA ARG A 232 20.86 5.72 -16.14
C ARG A 232 20.72 6.60 -17.37
N PRO A 233 20.84 7.91 -17.20
CA PRO A 233 20.70 8.88 -18.27
C PRO A 233 21.64 8.62 -19.43
N GLY A 234 21.16 8.70 -20.68
CA GLY A 234 21.97 8.59 -21.89
C GLY A 234 22.54 7.20 -22.16
N SER A 235 22.11 6.16 -21.44
CA SER A 235 22.60 4.80 -21.66
C SER A 235 21.88 4.10 -22.82
N GLY A 236 22.57 3.23 -23.54
CA GLY A 236 21.93 2.37 -24.56
C GLY A 236 20.82 1.49 -23.99
N TYR A 237 20.88 1.16 -22.69
CA TYR A 237 19.82 0.45 -21.96
C TYR A 237 18.51 1.25 -21.88
N ALA A 238 18.62 2.58 -21.76
CA ALA A 238 17.45 3.46 -21.64
C ALA A 238 16.91 3.90 -23.01
N SER A 239 17.62 3.64 -24.13
CA SER A 239 17.19 4.10 -25.45
C SER A 239 15.77 3.62 -25.81
N ILE A 240 14.99 4.49 -26.44
CA ILE A 240 13.60 4.16 -26.83
C ILE A 240 13.53 2.98 -27.78
N ALA A 241 14.49 2.86 -28.72
CA ALA A 241 14.55 1.75 -29.65
C ALA A 241 14.73 0.41 -28.91
N ARG A 242 15.58 0.38 -27.87
CA ARG A 242 15.78 -0.82 -27.06
C ARG A 242 14.55 -1.14 -26.23
N CYS A 243 13.92 -0.15 -25.60
CA CYS A 243 12.67 -0.35 -24.87
C CYS A 243 11.57 -0.93 -25.75
N GLN A 244 11.38 -0.39 -26.96
CA GLN A 244 10.41 -0.90 -27.93
C GLN A 244 10.73 -2.34 -28.37
N SER A 245 12.00 -2.65 -28.61
CA SER A 245 12.44 -3.99 -29.01
C SER A 245 12.19 -5.01 -27.89
N GLU A 246 12.63 -4.72 -26.66
CA GLU A 246 12.47 -5.63 -25.51
C GLU A 246 11.00 -5.87 -25.16
N VAL A 247 10.14 -4.84 -25.16
CA VAL A 247 8.71 -5.01 -24.89
C VAL A 247 8.04 -5.87 -25.97
N ARG A 248 8.38 -5.64 -27.24
CA ARG A 248 7.84 -6.45 -28.35
C ARG A 248 8.27 -7.92 -28.27
N GLN A 249 9.56 -8.18 -28.01
CA GLN A 249 10.08 -9.54 -27.85
C GLN A 249 9.44 -10.25 -26.63
N ALA A 250 9.29 -9.53 -25.51
CA ALA A 250 8.61 -10.05 -24.33
C ALA A 250 7.16 -10.46 -24.66
N GLN A 251 6.45 -9.63 -25.40
CA GLN A 251 5.07 -9.93 -25.79
C GLN A 251 4.97 -11.20 -26.63
N VAL A 252 5.88 -11.42 -27.59
CA VAL A 252 5.94 -12.66 -28.38
C VAL A 252 6.11 -13.89 -27.48
N ILE A 253 7.01 -13.82 -26.49
CA ILE A 253 7.21 -14.91 -25.52
C ILE A 253 5.93 -15.16 -24.72
N PHE A 254 5.27 -14.10 -24.22
CA PHE A 254 4.05 -14.22 -23.42
C PHE A 254 2.88 -14.82 -24.18
N GLU A 255 2.66 -14.38 -25.42
CA GLU A 255 1.60 -14.91 -26.31
C GLU A 255 1.83 -16.38 -26.64
N ARG A 256 3.07 -16.75 -27.01
CA ARG A 256 3.42 -18.15 -27.29
C ARG A 256 3.19 -19.06 -26.08
N LEU A 257 3.53 -18.59 -24.90
CA LEU A 257 3.31 -19.30 -23.64
C LEU A 257 1.88 -19.14 -23.14
N LYS A 258 1.02 -18.36 -23.79
CA LYS A 258 -0.36 -18.07 -23.37
C LYS A 258 -0.44 -17.63 -21.91
N LEU A 259 0.47 -16.76 -21.49
CA LEU A 259 0.46 -16.22 -20.14
C LEU A 259 -0.63 -15.15 -19.99
N PRO A 260 -1.28 -15.04 -18.82
CA PRO A 260 -2.08 -13.86 -18.52
C PRO A 260 -1.18 -12.62 -18.51
N ILE A 261 -1.57 -11.56 -19.22
CA ILE A 261 -0.80 -10.32 -19.39
C ILE A 261 -1.53 -9.20 -18.64
N LEU A 262 -0.78 -8.48 -17.80
CA LEU A 262 -1.21 -7.28 -17.08
C LEU A 262 -0.38 -6.08 -17.54
N ASP A 263 -1.04 -4.90 -17.71
CA ASP A 263 -0.41 -3.63 -18.08
C ASP A 263 -0.50 -2.62 -16.93
#